data_03a096d4d2f7c87e7b2359344a175df8
#
_entry.id   03a096d4d2f7c87e7b2359344a175df8
#
_cell.length_a   1.000
_cell.length_b   1.000
_cell.length_c   1.000
_cell.angle_alpha   90.00
_cell.angle_beta   90.00
_cell.angle_gamma   90.00
#
_symmetry.space_group_name_H-M   'P 1'
#
loop_
_entity.id
_entity.type
_entity.pdbx_description
1 polymer ?
#
loop_
_entity_poly.entity_id
_entity_poly.type
_entity_poly.pdbx_seq_one_letter_code
_entity_poly.pdbx_strand_id
1 'polypeptide(L)'
;PKDYYNEKSSNSVKIDTNSNKAINKAIKKVIKKNKLLTNQNVKQKLTDFGIKNKEEKILIRTEFGDIKIRLYKNTPLHRANFLLLAKSNFFDSTIFYRVIRDFMIQGGNSDKNNMLQKMAKIGLYRVPPEINSKNIHKRGALAMAVQEQYYKDPTKINLSSSPYNFYIIQKGPLSDT
;
A
#
# COMPACT_ATOMS: atom_id res chain seq x y z
N PRO A 1 12.56 -21.58 -26.21
CA PRO A 1 11.88 -20.53 -25.54
C PRO A 1 10.69 -20.15 -26.41
N LYS A 2 9.54 -20.63 -26.05
CA LYS A 2 8.29 -20.38 -26.77
C LYS A 2 7.39 -19.50 -25.92
N ASP A 3 6.87 -18.50 -26.58
CA ASP A 3 5.93 -17.47 -26.15
C ASP A 3 4.73 -18.00 -25.36
N TYR A 4 4.57 -17.52 -24.13
CA TYR A 4 3.40 -17.78 -23.27
C TYR A 4 2.54 -16.52 -23.10
N TYR A 5 2.36 -15.75 -24.14
CA TYR A 5 1.41 -14.62 -24.11
C TYR A 5 0.65 -14.56 -25.43
N ASN A 6 -0.38 -15.41 -25.59
CA ASN A 6 -1.49 -15.15 -26.50
C ASN A 6 -2.66 -16.09 -26.20
N GLU A 7 -3.53 -15.68 -25.28
CA GLU A 7 -4.93 -16.06 -25.37
C GLU A 7 -5.79 -14.85 -25.00
N LYS A 8 -6.37 -14.29 -26.04
CA LYS A 8 -7.46 -13.32 -25.96
C LYS A 8 -8.68 -14.03 -25.39
N SER A 9 -9.05 -13.79 -24.14
CA SER A 9 -10.41 -13.95 -23.69
C SER A 9 -10.98 -12.57 -23.42
N SER A 10 -11.72 -12.06 -24.38
CA SER A 10 -12.57 -10.88 -24.27
C SER A 10 -13.80 -11.22 -23.42
N ASN A 11 -13.63 -11.33 -22.10
CA ASN A 11 -14.74 -11.26 -21.18
C ASN A 11 -14.85 -9.82 -20.67
N SER A 12 -15.66 -9.03 -21.38
CA SER A 12 -16.13 -7.74 -20.91
C SER A 12 -16.98 -7.97 -19.67
N VAL A 13 -16.39 -7.84 -18.48
CA VAL A 13 -17.13 -7.76 -17.23
C VAL A 13 -17.95 -6.48 -17.30
N LYS A 14 -19.26 -6.60 -17.55
CA LYS A 14 -20.21 -5.50 -17.39
C LYS A 14 -20.26 -5.16 -15.91
N ILE A 15 -19.52 -4.13 -15.52
CA ILE A 15 -19.58 -3.60 -14.15
C ILE A 15 -20.96 -2.97 -13.98
N ASP A 16 -21.78 -3.59 -13.15
CA ASP A 16 -23.10 -3.04 -12.80
C ASP A 16 -22.89 -1.69 -12.08
N THR A 17 -23.25 -0.61 -12.78
CA THR A 17 -23.13 0.76 -12.29
C THR A 17 -24.00 1.03 -11.04
N ASN A 18 -25.04 0.23 -10.81
CA ASN A 18 -25.91 0.35 -9.63
C ASN A 18 -25.22 -0.19 -8.37
N SER A 19 -24.47 -1.29 -8.47
CA SER A 19 -23.64 -1.80 -7.38
C SER A 19 -22.60 -0.78 -6.93
N ASN A 20 -21.94 -0.09 -7.87
CA ASN A 20 -20.98 0.95 -7.56
C ASN A 20 -21.62 2.16 -6.87
N LYS A 21 -22.85 2.54 -7.23
CA LYS A 21 -23.58 3.64 -6.61
C LYS A 21 -23.97 3.33 -5.16
N ALA A 22 -24.41 2.08 -4.91
CA ALA A 22 -24.75 1.59 -3.58
C ALA A 22 -23.50 1.50 -2.67
N ILE A 23 -22.40 0.97 -3.19
CA ILE A 23 -21.10 0.90 -2.50
C ILE A 23 -20.60 2.29 -2.16
N ASN A 24 -20.61 3.23 -3.10
CA ASN A 24 -20.19 4.63 -2.86
C ASN A 24 -21.08 5.35 -1.84
N LYS A 25 -22.39 5.07 -1.81
CA LYS A 25 -23.31 5.61 -0.80
C LYS A 25 -23.03 5.03 0.58
N ALA A 26 -22.76 3.73 0.67
CA ALA A 26 -22.37 3.06 1.91
C ALA A 26 -21.03 3.59 2.44
N ILE A 27 -20.02 3.72 1.58
CA ILE A 27 -18.71 4.30 1.91
C ILE A 27 -18.87 5.73 2.42
N LYS A 28 -19.65 6.60 1.75
CA LYS A 28 -19.92 7.98 2.21
C LYS A 28 -20.60 8.00 3.58
N LYS A 29 -21.55 7.09 3.84
CA LYS A 29 -22.24 6.98 5.13
C LYS A 29 -21.28 6.55 6.25
N VAL A 30 -20.37 5.60 5.96
CA VAL A 30 -19.34 5.12 6.90
C VAL A 30 -18.28 6.19 7.16
N ILE A 31 -17.83 6.90 6.10
CA ILE A 31 -16.90 8.05 6.23
C ILE A 31 -17.48 9.15 7.12
N LYS A 32 -18.76 9.45 6.98
CA LYS A 32 -19.44 10.49 7.77
C LYS A 32 -19.63 10.06 9.24
N LYS A 33 -19.80 8.77 9.51
CA LYS A 33 -20.07 8.21 10.85
C LYS A 33 -18.78 7.83 11.62
N ASN A 34 -17.71 7.48 10.93
CA ASN A 34 -16.45 7.05 11.52
C ASN A 34 -15.30 7.95 11.05
N LYS A 35 -14.37 8.23 11.93
CA LYS A 35 -13.16 9.03 11.72
C LYS A 35 -12.16 8.36 10.73
N LEU A 36 -12.62 7.84 9.60
CA LEU A 36 -11.79 7.13 8.62
C LEU A 36 -10.76 8.05 7.97
N LEU A 37 -9.68 7.46 7.47
CA LEU A 37 -8.67 8.14 6.68
C LEU A 37 -9.19 8.42 5.26
N THR A 38 -8.98 9.65 4.80
CA THR A 38 -9.29 10.14 3.45
C THR A 38 -8.14 10.97 2.94
N ASN A 39 -8.08 11.25 1.64
CA ASN A 39 -7.03 12.11 1.08
C ASN A 39 -6.99 13.52 1.70
N GLN A 40 -8.13 14.01 2.20
CA GLN A 40 -8.23 15.35 2.83
C GLN A 40 -7.66 15.37 4.26
N ASN A 41 -7.75 14.26 5.00
CA ASN A 41 -7.38 14.24 6.41
C ASN A 41 -6.17 13.37 6.74
N VAL A 42 -5.65 12.61 5.77
CA VAL A 42 -4.58 11.62 5.98
C VAL A 42 -3.32 12.25 6.59
N LYS A 43 -2.88 13.39 6.05
CA LYS A 43 -1.66 14.05 6.52
C LYS A 43 -1.76 14.38 8.01
N GLN A 44 -2.84 15.07 8.41
CA GLN A 44 -3.04 15.44 9.82
C GLN A 44 -3.16 14.21 10.72
N LYS A 45 -4.01 13.24 10.35
CA LYS A 45 -4.24 12.06 11.18
C LYS A 45 -3.01 11.17 11.33
N LEU A 46 -2.23 10.99 10.26
CA LEU A 46 -0.98 10.22 10.36
C LEU A 46 0.08 10.97 11.16
N THR A 47 0.13 12.30 11.08
CA THR A 47 1.01 13.12 11.93
C THR A 47 0.63 12.93 13.40
N ASP A 48 -0.64 13.11 13.75
CA ASP A 48 -1.12 12.96 15.13
C ASP A 48 -0.92 11.54 15.68
N PHE A 49 -1.14 10.54 14.83
CA PHE A 49 -0.87 9.15 15.18
C PHE A 49 0.63 8.89 15.40
N GLY A 50 1.48 9.40 14.51
CA GLY A 50 2.94 9.22 14.59
C GLY A 50 3.59 9.92 15.79
N ILE A 51 3.02 11.02 16.29
CA ILE A 51 3.45 11.68 17.52
C ILE A 51 3.24 10.75 18.72
N LYS A 52 2.13 10.02 18.76
CA LYS A 52 1.75 9.09 19.83
C LYS A 52 2.39 7.72 19.71
N ASN A 53 2.80 7.32 18.50
CA ASN A 53 3.32 5.98 18.19
C ASN A 53 4.72 6.13 17.57
N LYS A 54 5.74 6.01 18.41
CA LYS A 54 7.14 6.29 18.05
C LYS A 54 7.96 5.04 17.74
N GLU A 55 7.32 3.88 17.67
CA GLU A 55 7.98 2.61 17.38
C GLU A 55 8.70 2.68 16.02
N GLU A 56 9.91 2.14 16.01
CA GLU A 56 10.77 2.09 14.81
C GLU A 56 11.01 0.68 14.33
N LYS A 57 10.88 -0.30 15.24
CA LYS A 57 11.15 -1.69 14.96
C LYS A 57 9.84 -2.45 14.84
N ILE A 58 9.72 -3.21 13.76
CA ILE A 58 8.59 -4.11 13.51
C ILE A 58 9.11 -5.49 13.17
N LEU A 59 8.26 -6.48 13.38
CA LEU A 59 8.50 -7.87 13.07
C LEU A 59 7.40 -8.39 12.18
N ILE A 60 7.74 -8.85 10.98
CA ILE A 60 6.82 -9.59 10.12
C ILE A 60 7.13 -11.07 10.32
N ARG A 61 6.16 -11.81 10.84
CA ARG A 61 6.25 -13.26 11.00
C ARG A 61 5.70 -13.96 9.78
N THR A 62 6.46 -14.89 9.24
CA THR A 62 6.05 -15.71 8.10
C THR A 62 6.31 -17.18 8.41
N GLU A 63 5.72 -18.08 7.64
CA GLU A 63 6.02 -19.52 7.73
C GLU A 63 7.47 -19.85 7.41
N PHE A 64 8.21 -18.97 6.71
CA PHE A 64 9.62 -19.14 6.35
C PHE A 64 10.56 -18.44 7.34
N GLY A 65 10.05 -17.84 8.41
CA GLY A 65 10.82 -17.14 9.43
C GLY A 65 10.44 -15.66 9.60
N ASP A 66 11.18 -15.01 10.45
CA ASP A 66 10.93 -13.64 10.91
C ASP A 66 11.73 -12.61 10.11
N ILE A 67 11.05 -11.54 9.64
CA ILE A 67 11.68 -10.41 8.97
C ILE A 67 11.66 -9.22 9.94
N LYS A 68 12.85 -8.82 10.42
CA LYS A 68 13.04 -7.67 11.29
C LYS A 68 13.24 -6.41 10.46
N ILE A 69 12.41 -5.39 10.68
CA ILE A 69 12.42 -4.14 9.91
C ILE A 69 12.61 -2.96 10.86
N ARG A 70 13.40 -1.96 10.40
CA ARG A 70 13.48 -0.64 11.02
C ARG A 70 12.83 0.39 10.12
N LEU A 71 11.79 1.05 10.61
CA LEU A 71 11.13 2.16 9.93
C LEU A 71 11.96 3.44 10.07
N TYR A 72 12.11 4.19 8.98
CA TYR A 72 12.89 5.42 8.99
C TYR A 72 12.15 6.59 9.68
N LYS A 73 12.89 7.45 10.37
CA LYS A 73 12.35 8.66 11.03
C LYS A 73 12.06 9.78 10.05
N ASN A 74 12.81 9.83 8.94
CA ASN A 74 12.69 10.87 7.91
C ASN A 74 11.55 10.61 6.92
N THR A 75 10.74 9.59 7.15
CA THR A 75 9.48 9.32 6.44
C THR A 75 8.34 9.16 7.45
N PRO A 76 7.99 10.22 8.21
CA PRO A 76 7.09 10.12 9.35
C PRO A 76 5.67 9.68 8.99
N LEU A 77 5.14 10.09 7.83
CA LEU A 77 3.79 9.69 7.39
C LEU A 77 3.75 8.22 6.98
N HIS A 78 4.75 7.75 6.22
CA HIS A 78 4.84 6.33 5.83
C HIS A 78 5.06 5.44 7.05
N ARG A 79 5.92 5.86 8.00
CA ARG A 79 6.10 5.16 9.26
C ARG A 79 4.78 5.07 10.05
N ALA A 80 4.09 6.19 10.22
CA ALA A 80 2.81 6.25 10.94
C ALA A 80 1.76 5.38 10.25
N ASN A 81 1.68 5.40 8.93
CA ASN A 81 0.77 4.57 8.15
C ASN A 81 1.04 3.08 8.39
N PHE A 82 2.30 2.64 8.28
CA PHE A 82 2.63 1.24 8.48
C PHE A 82 2.30 0.77 9.90
N LEU A 83 2.64 1.57 10.91
CA LEU A 83 2.32 1.27 12.32
C LEU A 83 0.81 1.22 12.57
N LEU A 84 0.05 2.15 11.98
CA LEU A 84 -1.42 2.17 12.10
C LEU A 84 -2.02 0.89 11.54
N LEU A 85 -1.60 0.49 10.36
CA LEU A 85 -2.07 -0.73 9.72
C LEU A 85 -1.67 -1.98 10.48
N ALA A 86 -0.42 -2.06 10.96
CA ALA A 86 0.05 -3.17 11.78
C ALA A 86 -0.73 -3.27 13.10
N LYS A 87 -0.92 -2.16 13.82
CA LYS A 87 -1.72 -2.12 15.07
C LYS A 87 -3.22 -2.39 14.85
N SER A 88 -3.69 -2.21 13.63
CA SER A 88 -5.09 -2.53 13.24
C SER A 88 -5.23 -3.97 12.71
N ASN A 89 -4.22 -4.80 12.83
CA ASN A 89 -4.19 -6.18 12.31
C ASN A 89 -4.51 -6.26 10.82
N PHE A 90 -4.20 -5.17 10.06
CA PHE A 90 -4.49 -5.11 8.63
C PHE A 90 -3.68 -6.16 7.87
N PHE A 91 -2.41 -6.31 8.21
CA PHE A 91 -1.49 -7.21 7.51
C PHE A 91 -1.61 -8.68 7.95
N ASP A 92 -2.37 -8.96 9.00
CA ASP A 92 -2.53 -10.33 9.49
C ASP A 92 -3.19 -11.23 8.46
N SER A 93 -2.58 -12.40 8.25
CA SER A 93 -3.02 -13.39 7.23
C SER A 93 -2.98 -12.86 5.79
N THR A 94 -2.20 -11.83 5.50
CA THR A 94 -1.88 -11.44 4.12
C THR A 94 -0.72 -12.28 3.58
N ILE A 95 -0.46 -12.18 2.29
CA ILE A 95 0.60 -12.91 1.61
C ILE A 95 1.52 -11.97 0.83
N PHE A 96 2.71 -12.42 0.51
CA PHE A 96 3.51 -11.83 -0.56
C PHE A 96 2.97 -12.32 -1.90
N TYR A 97 2.12 -11.52 -2.52
CA TYR A 97 1.36 -11.92 -3.72
C TYR A 97 2.12 -11.70 -5.04
N ARG A 98 3.24 -10.97 -5.00
CA ARG A 98 4.06 -10.71 -6.18
C ARG A 98 5.54 -10.85 -5.81
N VAL A 99 6.24 -11.69 -6.56
CA VAL A 99 7.68 -11.92 -6.40
C VAL A 99 8.33 -11.69 -7.76
N ILE A 100 9.28 -10.78 -7.83
CA ILE A 100 10.10 -10.57 -9.02
C ILE A 100 11.54 -10.95 -8.64
N ARG A 101 12.04 -11.99 -9.30
CA ARG A 101 13.41 -12.47 -9.11
C ARG A 101 14.40 -11.34 -9.33
N ASP A 102 15.43 -11.29 -8.50
CA ASP A 102 16.48 -10.27 -8.53
C ASP A 102 15.98 -8.82 -8.39
N PHE A 103 14.75 -8.61 -7.92
CA PHE A 103 14.21 -7.29 -7.68
C PHE A 103 13.54 -7.20 -6.31
N MET A 104 12.34 -7.75 -6.10
CA MET A 104 11.59 -7.53 -4.87
C MET A 104 10.53 -8.60 -4.59
N ILE A 105 10.07 -8.61 -3.34
CA ILE A 105 8.82 -9.27 -2.92
C ILE A 105 7.81 -8.20 -2.48
N GLN A 106 6.56 -8.33 -2.90
CA GLN A 106 5.50 -7.37 -2.62
C GLN A 106 4.35 -8.02 -1.86
N GLY A 107 3.90 -7.36 -0.80
CA GLY A 107 2.82 -7.80 0.07
C GLY A 107 1.94 -6.65 0.55
N GLY A 108 1.12 -6.96 1.55
CA GLY A 108 0.23 -6.00 2.21
C GLY A 108 -1.23 -6.19 1.81
N ASN A 109 -1.67 -5.64 0.70
CA ASN A 109 -2.99 -5.93 0.15
C ASN A 109 -2.94 -7.27 -0.59
N SER A 110 -3.84 -8.17 -0.30
CA SER A 110 -3.96 -9.46 -1.00
C SER A 110 -5.36 -9.58 -1.59
N ASP A 111 -5.52 -10.46 -2.59
CA ASP A 111 -6.82 -10.70 -3.26
C ASP A 111 -7.81 -11.51 -2.39
N LYS A 112 -7.59 -11.58 -1.08
CA LYS A 112 -8.51 -12.26 -0.17
C LYS A 112 -9.81 -11.48 -0.02
N ASN A 113 -10.93 -12.18 0.04
CA ASN A 113 -12.28 -11.62 0.09
C ASN A 113 -12.53 -10.63 1.25
N ASN A 114 -11.73 -10.69 2.32
CA ASN A 114 -11.87 -9.79 3.48
C ASN A 114 -11.09 -8.46 3.37
N MET A 115 -10.27 -8.29 2.32
CA MET A 115 -9.43 -7.09 2.19
C MET A 115 -10.25 -5.81 2.00
N LEU A 116 -11.31 -5.86 1.18
CA LEU A 116 -12.23 -4.73 1.04
C LEU A 116 -12.85 -4.31 2.37
N GLN A 117 -13.20 -5.29 3.22
CA GLN A 117 -13.74 -5.01 4.55
C GLN A 117 -12.68 -4.40 5.48
N LYS A 118 -11.43 -4.87 5.44
CA LYS A 118 -10.32 -4.29 6.17
C LYS A 118 -10.06 -2.84 5.72
N MET A 119 -10.01 -2.60 4.42
CA MET A 119 -9.83 -1.26 3.85
C MET A 119 -10.99 -0.32 4.24
N ALA A 120 -12.24 -0.80 4.20
CA ALA A 120 -13.41 -0.02 4.60
C ALA A 120 -13.38 0.42 6.07
N LYS A 121 -12.70 -0.34 6.94
CA LYS A 121 -12.52 0.02 8.37
C LYS A 121 -11.43 1.09 8.57
N ILE A 122 -10.45 1.17 7.69
CA ILE A 122 -9.33 2.12 7.78
C ILE A 122 -9.63 3.39 7.00
N GLY A 123 -10.08 3.27 5.75
CA GLY A 123 -10.40 4.38 4.85
C GLY A 123 -9.83 4.19 3.45
N LEU A 124 -10.21 5.06 2.54
CA LEU A 124 -9.68 5.11 1.19
C LEU A 124 -8.87 6.39 1.02
N TYR A 125 -7.56 6.26 0.99
CA TYR A 125 -6.62 7.38 0.95
C TYR A 125 -5.33 6.99 0.26
N ARG A 126 -4.46 7.97 0.07
CA ARG A 126 -3.07 7.81 -0.37
C ARG A 126 -2.16 8.49 0.63
N VAL A 127 -0.99 7.92 0.84
CA VAL A 127 0.03 8.56 1.68
C VAL A 127 0.78 9.58 0.83
N PRO A 128 0.82 10.87 1.24
CA PRO A 128 1.58 11.88 0.54
C PRO A 128 3.05 11.50 0.40
N PRO A 129 3.72 11.88 -0.70
CA PRO A 129 5.11 11.49 -0.95
C PRO A 129 6.06 12.08 0.11
N GLU A 130 7.05 11.29 0.53
CA GLU A 130 8.15 11.69 1.42
C GLU A 130 9.48 11.28 0.79
N ILE A 131 9.69 11.71 -0.47
CA ILE A 131 10.88 11.36 -1.26
C ILE A 131 12.10 12.01 -0.64
N ASN A 132 13.16 11.21 -0.44
CA ASN A 132 14.41 11.65 0.10
C ASN A 132 15.57 10.91 -0.60
N SER A 133 16.51 11.65 -1.16
CA SER A 133 17.64 11.09 -1.91
C SER A 133 18.56 10.16 -1.09
N LYS A 134 18.48 10.23 0.24
CA LYS A 134 19.21 9.31 1.15
C LYS A 134 18.52 7.96 1.32
N ASN A 135 17.24 7.86 0.95
CA ASN A 135 16.44 6.64 1.07
C ASN A 135 16.41 5.90 -0.28
N ILE A 136 17.49 5.24 -0.61
CA ILE A 136 17.64 4.51 -1.86
C ILE A 136 17.07 3.06 -1.76
N HIS A 137 16.73 2.49 -2.90
CA HIS A 137 16.27 1.09 -3.04
C HIS A 137 17.43 0.10 -2.95
N LYS A 138 18.07 -0.01 -1.79
CA LYS A 138 19.09 -1.02 -1.51
C LYS A 138 18.48 -2.34 -1.03
N ARG A 139 19.25 -3.43 -1.12
CA ARG A 139 18.82 -4.73 -0.58
C ARG A 139 18.32 -4.61 0.87
N GLY A 140 17.15 -5.18 1.15
CA GLY A 140 16.47 -5.12 2.44
C GLY A 140 15.66 -3.84 2.68
N ALA A 141 15.65 -2.86 1.76
CA ALA A 141 14.80 -1.69 1.91
C ALA A 141 13.33 -2.08 1.82
N LEU A 142 12.53 -1.58 2.77
CA LEU A 142 11.07 -1.59 2.73
C LEU A 142 10.59 -0.31 2.09
N ALA A 143 9.80 -0.41 1.04
CA ALA A 143 9.19 0.74 0.37
C ALA A 143 7.68 0.53 0.14
N MET A 144 6.96 1.63 0.05
CA MET A 144 5.53 1.61 -0.29
C MET A 144 5.35 1.72 -1.79
N ALA A 145 4.45 0.90 -2.34
CA ALA A 145 4.18 0.92 -3.76
C ALA A 145 3.46 2.22 -4.16
N VAL A 146 3.94 2.90 -5.20
CA VAL A 146 3.18 3.94 -5.87
C VAL A 146 2.03 3.26 -6.59
N GLN A 147 0.83 3.76 -6.39
CA GLN A 147 -0.31 3.26 -7.13
C GLN A 147 -0.31 3.94 -8.49
N GLU A 148 0.00 3.18 -9.53
CA GLU A 148 -0.12 3.66 -10.90
C GLU A 148 -1.56 4.14 -11.14
N GLN A 149 -1.71 5.44 -11.31
CA GLN A 149 -2.90 5.98 -11.94
C GLN A 149 -2.57 6.06 -13.42
N TYR A 150 -3.38 5.42 -14.25
CA TYR A 150 -3.39 5.72 -15.67
C TYR A 150 -3.77 7.19 -15.83
N TYR A 151 -2.77 8.04 -16.01
CA TYR A 151 -3.00 9.46 -16.23
C TYR A 151 -3.45 9.67 -17.66
N LYS A 152 -4.57 10.33 -17.81
CA LYS A 152 -4.95 10.98 -19.08
C LYS A 152 -3.98 12.12 -19.42
N ASP A 153 -3.20 12.57 -18.47
CA ASP A 153 -2.26 13.69 -18.60
C ASP A 153 -0.90 13.28 -17.99
N PRO A 154 0.10 12.95 -18.85
CA PRO A 154 1.43 12.52 -18.40
C PRO A 154 2.22 13.61 -17.65
N THR A 155 1.76 14.87 -17.68
CA THR A 155 2.40 15.97 -16.94
C THR A 155 2.03 15.97 -15.45
N LYS A 156 1.01 15.21 -15.03
CA LYS A 156 0.53 15.14 -13.65
C LYS A 156 0.95 13.85 -12.97
N ILE A 157 2.21 13.74 -12.60
CA ILE A 157 2.73 12.60 -11.86
C ILE A 157 2.30 12.70 -10.39
N ASN A 158 1.44 11.79 -9.94
CA ASN A 158 1.09 11.67 -8.54
C ASN A 158 1.99 10.63 -7.86
N LEU A 159 2.98 11.07 -7.12
CA LEU A 159 3.94 10.23 -6.40
C LEU A 159 3.43 9.71 -5.05
N SER A 160 2.13 9.88 -4.76
CA SER A 160 1.54 9.36 -3.54
C SER A 160 1.51 7.84 -3.53
N SER A 161 1.81 7.27 -2.39
CA SER A 161 1.88 5.82 -2.21
C SER A 161 0.53 5.21 -1.90
N SER A 162 0.32 3.96 -2.34
CA SER A 162 -0.72 3.09 -1.80
C SER A 162 -0.49 2.91 -0.31
N PRO A 163 -1.48 3.12 0.56
CA PRO A 163 -1.28 2.89 2.00
C PRO A 163 -1.12 1.41 2.34
N TYR A 164 -1.61 0.51 1.51
CA TYR A 164 -1.80 -0.91 1.81
C TYR A 164 -0.75 -1.83 1.21
N ASN A 165 -0.01 -1.37 0.18
CA ASN A 165 0.95 -2.19 -0.55
C ASN A 165 2.37 -1.75 -0.23
N PHE A 166 3.20 -2.71 0.16
CA PHE A 166 4.62 -2.51 0.37
C PHE A 166 5.43 -3.57 -0.37
N TYR A 167 6.70 -3.30 -0.58
CA TYR A 167 7.64 -4.28 -1.12
C TYR A 167 8.98 -4.21 -0.39
N ILE A 168 9.69 -5.34 -0.41
CA ILE A 168 11.02 -5.48 0.16
C ILE A 168 11.98 -5.78 -0.98
N ILE A 169 13.03 -4.99 -1.10
CA ILE A 169 14.05 -5.11 -2.14
C ILE A 169 14.94 -6.33 -1.86
N GLN A 170 15.05 -7.22 -2.83
CA GLN A 170 15.90 -8.40 -2.76
C GLN A 170 17.30 -8.13 -3.30
N LYS A 171 17.42 -7.34 -4.38
CA LYS A 171 18.70 -6.97 -4.99
C LYS A 171 18.74 -5.47 -5.22
N GLY A 172 19.80 -4.80 -4.84
CA GLY A 172 20.02 -3.37 -5.00
C GLY A 172 21.45 -2.98 -4.64
N PRO A 173 21.87 -1.73 -4.86
CA PRO A 173 21.02 -0.61 -5.28
C PRO A 173 20.52 -0.77 -6.71
N LEU A 174 19.28 -0.33 -6.95
CA LEU A 174 18.76 -0.21 -8.31
C LEU A 174 19.35 1.08 -8.87
N SER A 175 19.94 1.01 -10.07
CA SER A 175 20.34 2.22 -10.79
C SER A 175 19.08 3.03 -11.11
N ASP A 176 19.14 4.33 -10.91
CA ASP A 176 18.15 5.25 -11.44
C ASP A 176 18.22 5.15 -12.96
N THR A 177 17.30 4.41 -13.58
CA THR A 177 17.10 4.35 -15.02
C THR A 177 15.97 5.26 -15.42
#